data_0c9f5e4d3a3ce0130c32e6ce38fb7ce4
#
_entry.id   0c9f5e4d3a3ce0130c32e6ce38fb7ce4
#
_cell.length_a   1.000
_cell.length_b   1.000
_cell.length_c   1.000
_cell.angle_alpha   90.00
_cell.angle_beta   90.00
_cell.angle_gamma   90.00
#
_symmetry.space_group_name_H-M   'P 1'
#
loop_
_entity.id
_entity.type
_entity.pdbx_description
1 polymer ?
#
loop_
_entity_poly.entity_id
_entity_poly.type
_entity_poly.pdbx_seq_one_letter_code
_entity_poly.pdbx_strand_id
1 'polypeptide(L)'
;MKDFETICVASGVQIVSAPANRFKTNEISISFCTPLSAKTASRNALCANLLARTTKKYPTLSEFNKKLAMLYGASVTCSVAKLGENQLLTLNASSLDDRFSFENDKISVDAFNLLMSMVFDANVDENGLFYPQDIDREKRLLAEKIESEENEKR
;
A
#
# COMPACT_ATOMS: atom_id res chain seq x y z
N MET A 1 20.76 -8.71 -17.04
CA MET A 1 19.52 -7.90 -17.13
C MET A 1 18.46 -8.69 -16.40
N LYS A 2 17.70 -8.12 -15.47
CA LYS A 2 16.60 -8.86 -14.82
C LYS A 2 15.50 -9.01 -15.86
N ASP A 3 15.12 -10.23 -16.15
CA ASP A 3 13.99 -10.50 -17.04
C ASP A 3 12.71 -10.20 -16.24
N PHE A 4 12.05 -9.10 -16.62
CA PHE A 4 10.72 -8.78 -16.11
C PHE A 4 9.71 -9.55 -16.95
N GLU A 5 8.84 -10.28 -16.29
CA GLU A 5 7.66 -10.86 -16.91
C GLU A 5 6.49 -9.91 -16.73
N THR A 6 5.77 -9.65 -17.82
CA THR A 6 4.58 -8.80 -17.80
C THR A 6 3.39 -9.59 -18.32
N ILE A 7 2.33 -9.65 -17.52
CA ILE A 7 1.08 -10.32 -17.85
C ILE A 7 -0.04 -9.26 -17.87
N CYS A 8 -0.72 -9.13 -18.99
CA CYS A 8 -1.93 -8.33 -19.10
C CYS A 8 -3.12 -9.14 -18.58
N VAL A 9 -3.71 -8.73 -17.47
CA VAL A 9 -4.84 -9.43 -16.82
C VAL A 9 -6.18 -8.93 -17.37
N ALA A 10 -6.29 -7.61 -17.57
CA ALA A 10 -7.45 -6.96 -18.12
C ALA A 10 -7.03 -5.65 -18.80
N SER A 11 -7.97 -4.97 -19.46
CA SER A 11 -7.70 -3.65 -20.02
C SER A 11 -7.27 -2.67 -18.92
N GLY A 12 -6.05 -2.13 -19.05
CA GLY A 12 -5.45 -1.22 -18.06
C GLY A 12 -4.92 -1.89 -16.80
N VAL A 13 -4.92 -3.24 -16.70
CA VAL A 13 -4.40 -3.99 -15.54
C VAL A 13 -3.28 -4.92 -15.98
N GLN A 14 -2.10 -4.72 -15.42
CA GLN A 14 -0.92 -5.52 -15.70
C GLN A 14 -0.28 -6.03 -14.40
N ILE A 15 0.25 -7.25 -14.44
CA ILE A 15 1.12 -7.80 -13.41
C ILE A 15 2.54 -7.82 -13.97
N VAL A 16 3.46 -7.25 -13.21
CA VAL A 16 4.89 -7.28 -13.53
C VAL A 16 5.61 -8.04 -12.44
N SER A 17 6.37 -9.05 -12.80
CA SER A 17 7.17 -9.83 -11.87
C SER A 17 8.64 -9.82 -12.24
N ALA A 18 9.50 -9.84 -11.22
CA ALA A 18 10.95 -9.93 -11.37
C ALA A 18 11.52 -10.86 -10.29
N PRO A 19 11.77 -12.13 -10.59
CA PRO A 19 12.35 -13.05 -9.62
C PRO A 19 13.75 -12.58 -9.19
N ALA A 20 14.02 -12.60 -7.89
CA ALA A 20 15.27 -12.09 -7.32
C ALA A 20 15.74 -12.93 -6.12
N ASN A 21 16.16 -14.16 -6.39
CA ASN A 21 16.53 -15.17 -5.40
C ASN A 21 17.67 -14.76 -4.42
N ARG A 22 18.36 -13.66 -4.69
CA ARG A 22 19.45 -13.13 -3.83
C ARG A 22 18.95 -12.34 -2.61
N PHE A 23 17.68 -11.94 -2.61
CA PHE A 23 17.11 -11.17 -1.50
C PHE A 23 16.40 -12.09 -0.53
N LYS A 24 16.35 -11.65 0.74
CA LYS A 24 15.64 -12.35 1.81
C LYS A 24 14.19 -11.87 1.97
N THR A 25 13.84 -10.79 1.27
CA THR A 25 12.51 -10.19 1.32
C THR A 25 11.88 -10.17 -0.06
N ASN A 26 10.57 -10.27 -0.07
CA ASN A 26 9.72 -10.04 -1.23
C ASN A 26 9.04 -8.68 -1.12
N GLU A 27 8.98 -7.97 -2.24
CA GLU A 27 8.27 -6.70 -2.38
C GLU A 27 7.05 -6.92 -3.28
N ILE A 28 5.87 -6.61 -2.77
CA ILE A 28 4.60 -6.71 -3.50
C ILE A 28 3.97 -5.33 -3.50
N SER A 29 3.60 -4.82 -4.66
CA SER A 29 2.99 -3.50 -4.77
C SER A 29 1.76 -3.49 -5.65
N ILE A 30 0.79 -2.65 -5.28
CA ILE A 30 -0.35 -2.27 -6.12
C ILE A 30 -0.22 -0.80 -6.43
N SER A 31 -0.18 -0.46 -7.71
CA SER A 31 -0.03 0.92 -8.17
C SER A 31 -1.23 1.36 -8.99
N PHE A 32 -1.75 2.53 -8.69
CA PHE A 32 -2.82 3.20 -9.44
C PHE A 32 -2.25 4.42 -10.14
N CYS A 33 -2.35 4.43 -11.46
CA CYS A 33 -1.94 5.55 -12.28
C CYS A 33 -3.19 6.36 -12.69
N THR A 34 -3.25 7.62 -12.25
CA THR A 34 -4.38 8.51 -12.53
C THR A 34 -3.90 9.83 -13.11
N PRO A 35 -4.67 10.52 -13.97
CA PRO A 35 -4.29 11.86 -14.43
C PRO A 35 -4.05 12.80 -13.25
N LEU A 36 -2.95 13.56 -13.28
CA LEU A 36 -2.62 14.53 -12.24
C LEU A 36 -3.52 15.76 -12.38
N SER A 37 -4.24 16.06 -11.31
CA SER A 37 -5.12 17.22 -11.24
C SER A 37 -5.03 17.87 -9.86
N ALA A 38 -4.88 19.19 -9.82
CA ALA A 38 -4.88 19.94 -8.55
C ALA A 38 -6.18 19.73 -7.75
N LYS A 39 -7.29 19.40 -8.41
CA LYS A 39 -8.58 19.14 -7.75
C LYS A 39 -8.66 17.80 -7.04
N THR A 40 -7.88 16.80 -7.49
CA THR A 40 -7.99 15.42 -7.02
C THR A 40 -6.75 14.91 -6.32
N ALA A 41 -5.58 15.53 -6.55
CA ALA A 41 -4.29 15.02 -6.07
C ALA A 41 -4.25 14.78 -4.56
N SER A 42 -4.69 15.76 -3.77
CA SER A 42 -4.72 15.63 -2.30
C SER A 42 -5.74 14.59 -1.81
N ARG A 43 -6.90 14.49 -2.48
CA ARG A 43 -7.91 13.46 -2.15
C ARG A 43 -7.41 12.06 -2.43
N ASN A 44 -6.73 11.89 -3.57
CA ASN A 44 -6.14 10.60 -3.94
C ASN A 44 -5.05 10.19 -2.94
N ALA A 45 -4.19 11.14 -2.55
CA ALA A 45 -3.16 10.90 -1.53
C ALA A 45 -3.77 10.52 -0.18
N LEU A 46 -4.81 11.22 0.25
CA LEU A 46 -5.53 10.92 1.48
C LEU A 46 -6.19 9.53 1.42
N CYS A 47 -6.84 9.20 0.30
CA CYS A 47 -7.44 7.88 0.08
C CYS A 47 -6.39 6.76 0.19
N ALA A 48 -5.24 6.91 -0.47
CA ALA A 48 -4.17 5.93 -0.43
C ALA A 48 -3.61 5.73 1.00
N ASN A 49 -3.46 6.81 1.77
CA ASN A 49 -3.05 6.72 3.17
C ASN A 49 -4.09 6.00 4.04
N LEU A 50 -5.38 6.28 3.85
CA LEU A 50 -6.47 5.61 4.56
C LEU A 50 -6.49 4.10 4.26
N LEU A 51 -6.34 3.71 2.99
CA LEU A 51 -6.25 2.30 2.59
C LEU A 51 -5.05 1.58 3.24
N ALA A 52 -3.93 2.28 3.44
CA ALA A 52 -2.71 1.70 4.00
C ALA A 52 -2.75 1.43 5.51
N ARG A 53 -3.83 1.76 6.21
CA ARG A 53 -3.86 1.70 7.69
C ARG A 53 -4.60 0.53 8.27
N THR A 54 -5.77 0.22 7.73
CA THR A 54 -6.67 -0.78 8.30
C THR A 54 -7.47 -1.46 7.19
N THR A 55 -8.02 -2.62 7.50
CA THR A 55 -8.93 -3.34 6.62
C THR A 55 -10.21 -3.68 7.38
N LYS A 56 -11.25 -4.10 6.69
CA LYS A 56 -12.47 -4.57 7.34
C LYS A 56 -12.20 -5.71 8.32
N LYS A 57 -11.25 -6.59 8.00
CA LYS A 57 -10.85 -7.72 8.85
C LYS A 57 -9.99 -7.29 10.06
N TYR A 58 -9.21 -6.21 9.90
CA TYR A 58 -8.33 -5.64 10.92
C TYR A 58 -8.67 -4.15 11.07
N PRO A 59 -9.81 -3.82 11.74
CA PRO A 59 -10.37 -2.47 11.74
C PRO A 59 -9.61 -1.49 12.63
N THR A 60 -8.76 -1.97 13.53
CA THR A 60 -7.91 -1.13 14.36
C THR A 60 -6.44 -1.22 13.96
N LEU A 61 -5.69 -0.15 14.18
CA LEU A 61 -4.24 -0.12 13.92
C LEU A 61 -3.50 -1.20 14.74
N SER A 62 -3.98 -1.48 15.95
CA SER A 62 -3.40 -2.52 16.81
C SER A 62 -3.55 -3.91 16.20
N GLU A 63 -4.74 -4.25 15.70
CA GLU A 63 -5.01 -5.53 15.04
C GLU A 63 -4.23 -5.67 13.73
N PHE A 64 -4.18 -4.59 12.96
CA PHE A 64 -3.42 -4.54 11.72
C PHE A 64 -1.92 -4.76 11.98
N ASN A 65 -1.34 -4.03 12.93
CA ASN A 65 0.06 -4.20 13.33
C ASN A 65 0.35 -5.59 13.92
N LYS A 66 -0.59 -6.17 14.68
CA LYS A 66 -0.48 -7.55 15.16
C LYS A 66 -0.41 -8.53 13.98
N LYS A 67 -1.25 -8.34 12.94
CA LYS A 67 -1.15 -9.19 11.72
C LYS A 67 0.19 -9.02 11.03
N LEU A 68 0.72 -7.81 10.90
CA LEU A 68 2.05 -7.57 10.33
C LEU A 68 3.16 -8.26 11.14
N ALA A 69 3.09 -8.19 12.47
CA ALA A 69 4.04 -8.89 13.34
C ALA A 69 3.97 -10.41 13.16
N MET A 70 2.77 -10.97 13.02
CA MET A 70 2.56 -12.41 12.73
C MET A 70 3.07 -12.82 11.35
N LEU A 71 3.24 -11.88 10.43
CA LEU A 71 3.88 -12.08 9.12
C LEU A 71 5.40 -11.79 9.18
N TYR A 72 6.04 -12.21 10.26
CA TYR A 72 7.48 -12.07 10.48
C TYR A 72 7.97 -10.61 10.42
N GLY A 73 7.14 -9.69 10.88
CA GLY A 73 7.45 -8.27 10.86
C GLY A 73 7.31 -7.65 9.47
N ALA A 74 6.41 -8.15 8.65
CA ALA A 74 6.07 -7.52 7.38
C ALA A 74 5.72 -6.04 7.58
N SER A 75 5.99 -5.22 6.59
CA SER A 75 5.66 -3.80 6.61
C SER A 75 4.77 -3.44 5.43
N VAL A 76 3.90 -2.45 5.66
CA VAL A 76 3.08 -1.85 4.61
C VAL A 76 3.38 -0.37 4.55
N THR A 77 3.57 0.14 3.35
CA THR A 77 3.81 1.56 3.09
C THR A 77 2.91 2.07 1.99
N CYS A 78 2.65 3.37 2.00
CA CYS A 78 1.97 4.06 0.92
C CYS A 78 2.88 5.16 0.39
N SER A 79 2.96 5.28 -0.92
CA SER A 79 3.67 6.37 -1.58
C SER A 79 2.82 7.03 -2.66
N VAL A 80 3.03 8.31 -2.83
CA VAL A 80 2.38 9.12 -3.87
C VAL A 80 3.46 9.85 -4.62
N ALA A 81 3.51 9.68 -5.93
CA ALA A 81 4.51 10.29 -6.79
C ALA A 81 3.88 10.92 -8.04
N LYS A 82 4.57 11.90 -8.59
CA LYS A 82 4.28 12.43 -9.93
C LYS A 82 5.07 11.63 -10.96
N LEU A 83 4.37 11.17 -12.00
CA LEU A 83 4.96 10.49 -13.15
C LEU A 83 4.47 11.15 -14.44
N GLY A 84 5.26 12.09 -14.98
CA GLY A 84 4.82 12.92 -16.12
C GLY A 84 3.57 13.72 -15.76
N GLU A 85 2.51 13.55 -16.52
CA GLU A 85 1.20 14.18 -16.31
C GLU A 85 0.26 13.30 -15.45
N ASN A 86 0.80 12.26 -14.82
CA ASN A 86 0.02 11.36 -13.99
C ASN A 86 0.46 11.43 -12.52
N GLN A 87 -0.45 11.06 -11.64
CA GLN A 87 -0.22 10.75 -10.24
C GLN A 87 -0.17 9.24 -10.08
N LEU A 88 0.88 8.73 -9.48
CA LEU A 88 1.07 7.32 -9.15
C LEU A 88 0.85 7.16 -7.64
N LEU A 89 -0.12 6.33 -7.28
CA LEU A 89 -0.42 5.94 -5.91
C LEU A 89 0.02 4.48 -5.75
N THR A 90 0.94 4.21 -4.84
CA THR A 90 1.44 2.84 -4.65
C THR A 90 1.27 2.42 -3.21
N LEU A 91 0.60 1.29 -3.00
CA LEU A 91 0.60 0.53 -1.77
C LEU A 91 1.64 -0.57 -1.92
N ASN A 92 2.55 -0.68 -0.97
CA ASN A 92 3.65 -1.64 -0.99
C ASN A 92 3.65 -2.48 0.28
N ALA A 93 3.83 -3.79 0.14
CA ALA A 93 4.06 -4.72 1.24
C ALA A 93 5.45 -5.35 1.07
N SER A 94 6.26 -5.22 2.10
CA SER A 94 7.55 -5.90 2.21
C SER A 94 7.43 -7.02 3.23
N SER A 95 7.79 -8.23 2.86
CA SER A 95 7.71 -9.40 3.72
C SER A 95 8.94 -10.29 3.60
N LEU A 96 9.18 -11.12 4.61
CA LEU A 96 10.19 -12.17 4.53
C LEU A 96 9.82 -13.14 3.39
N ASP A 97 10.82 -13.62 2.67
CA ASP A 97 10.63 -14.66 1.65
C ASP A 97 10.31 -16.00 2.34
N ASP A 98 9.37 -16.76 1.77
CA ASP A 98 8.88 -18.05 2.30
C ASP A 98 9.99 -19.05 2.62
N ARG A 99 11.14 -18.97 1.93
CA ARG A 99 12.33 -19.82 2.15
C ARG A 99 12.95 -19.65 3.55
N PHE A 100 12.63 -18.55 4.23
CA PHE A 100 13.16 -18.20 5.54
C PHE A 100 12.10 -18.31 6.65
N SER A 101 10.90 -18.85 6.34
CA SER A 101 9.88 -19.12 7.34
C SER A 101 10.30 -20.30 8.25
N PHE A 102 9.82 -20.30 9.49
CA PHE A 102 10.12 -21.38 10.44
C PHE A 102 9.30 -22.66 10.20
N GLU A 103 8.06 -22.52 9.75
CA GLU A 103 7.09 -23.62 9.66
C GLU A 103 6.57 -23.85 8.22
N ASN A 104 7.36 -23.48 7.20
CA ASN A 104 6.94 -23.47 5.80
C ASN A 104 5.69 -22.60 5.53
N ASP A 105 5.56 -21.51 6.28
CA ASP A 105 4.50 -20.54 6.11
C ASP A 105 4.53 -19.89 4.71
N LYS A 106 3.35 -19.61 4.17
CA LYS A 106 3.19 -18.91 2.90
C LYS A 106 3.12 -17.39 3.12
N ILE A 107 4.19 -16.82 3.66
CA ILE A 107 4.27 -15.41 4.05
C ILE A 107 3.98 -14.50 2.86
N SER A 108 4.54 -14.80 1.69
CA SER A 108 4.32 -14.03 0.46
C SER A 108 2.85 -14.00 0.03
N VAL A 109 2.16 -15.14 0.11
CA VAL A 109 0.72 -15.24 -0.21
C VAL A 109 -0.11 -14.46 0.80
N ASP A 110 0.22 -14.58 2.09
CA ASP A 110 -0.48 -13.87 3.16
C ASP A 110 -0.28 -12.36 3.06
N ALA A 111 0.94 -11.90 2.74
CA ALA A 111 1.25 -10.49 2.49
C ALA A 111 0.50 -9.95 1.26
N PHE A 112 0.44 -10.73 0.19
CA PHE A 112 -0.37 -10.41 -0.99
C PHE A 112 -1.85 -10.28 -0.64
N ASN A 113 -2.42 -11.27 0.08
CA ASN A 113 -3.82 -11.24 0.49
C ASN A 113 -4.14 -10.05 1.41
N LEU A 114 -3.21 -9.69 2.30
CA LEU A 114 -3.34 -8.51 3.14
C LEU A 114 -3.38 -7.24 2.28
N LEU A 115 -2.46 -7.10 1.33
CA LEU A 115 -2.40 -5.95 0.43
C LEU A 115 -3.67 -5.84 -0.42
N MET A 116 -4.17 -6.97 -0.96
CA MET A 116 -5.43 -7.00 -1.70
C MET A 116 -6.62 -6.61 -0.82
N SER A 117 -6.65 -7.04 0.45
CA SER A 117 -7.73 -6.69 1.38
C SER A 117 -7.77 -5.19 1.71
N MET A 118 -6.63 -4.49 1.66
CA MET A 118 -6.59 -3.04 1.86
C MET A 118 -7.32 -2.28 0.76
N VAL A 119 -7.32 -2.82 -0.46
CA VAL A 119 -7.98 -2.20 -1.62
C VAL A 119 -9.43 -2.65 -1.76
N PHE A 120 -9.67 -3.97 -1.69
CA PHE A 120 -10.98 -4.55 -2.01
C PHE A 120 -11.85 -4.80 -0.78
N ASP A 121 -11.26 -4.75 0.42
CA ASP A 121 -11.94 -4.99 1.70
C ASP A 121 -11.56 -3.89 2.70
N ALA A 122 -11.57 -2.64 2.20
CA ALA A 122 -11.21 -1.46 2.97
C ALA A 122 -12.13 -1.29 4.19
N ASN A 123 -11.59 -0.69 5.25
CA ASN A 123 -12.36 -0.40 6.46
C ASN A 123 -13.25 0.85 6.24
N VAL A 124 -14.43 0.61 5.71
CA VAL A 124 -15.44 1.64 5.37
C VAL A 124 -16.78 1.29 6.00
N ASP A 125 -17.66 2.27 6.10
CA ASP A 125 -19.03 2.08 6.56
C ASP A 125 -19.93 1.33 5.54
N GLU A 126 -21.19 1.16 5.86
CA GLU A 126 -22.19 0.51 5.00
C GLU A 126 -22.44 1.23 3.66
N ASN A 127 -22.09 2.51 3.58
CA ASN A 127 -22.21 3.33 2.36
C ASN A 127 -20.90 3.36 1.55
N GLY A 128 -19.86 2.63 1.98
CA GLY A 128 -18.54 2.63 1.35
C GLY A 128 -17.71 3.88 1.64
N LEU A 129 -17.99 4.60 2.70
CA LEU A 129 -17.28 5.80 3.11
C LEU A 129 -16.33 5.51 4.28
N PHE A 130 -15.14 6.11 4.24
CA PHE A 130 -14.22 6.06 5.38
C PHE A 130 -14.80 6.80 6.58
N TYR A 131 -14.51 6.32 7.78
CA TYR A 131 -14.99 6.93 9.01
C TYR A 131 -14.42 8.35 9.19
N PRO A 132 -15.23 9.35 9.57
CA PRO A 132 -14.80 10.74 9.70
C PRO A 132 -13.57 10.93 10.57
N GLN A 133 -13.50 10.22 11.69
CA GLN A 133 -12.36 10.25 12.61
C GLN A 133 -11.03 9.80 11.96
N ASP A 134 -11.07 8.84 11.05
CA ASP A 134 -9.89 8.38 10.32
C ASP A 134 -9.47 9.40 9.26
N ILE A 135 -10.44 9.98 8.57
CA ILE A 135 -10.22 11.06 7.60
C ILE A 135 -9.55 12.25 8.27
N ASP A 136 -10.07 12.71 9.40
CA ASP A 136 -9.55 13.89 10.10
C ASP A 136 -8.13 13.66 10.66
N ARG A 137 -7.88 12.45 11.14
CA ARG A 137 -6.53 12.05 11.58
C ARG A 137 -5.54 12.06 10.41
N GLU A 138 -5.89 11.43 9.28
CA GLU A 138 -5.00 11.38 8.12
C GLU A 138 -4.80 12.75 7.45
N LYS A 139 -5.81 13.61 7.44
CA LYS A 139 -5.65 15.00 6.98
C LYS A 139 -4.61 15.74 7.81
N ARG A 140 -4.65 15.59 9.14
CA ARG A 140 -3.68 16.23 10.04
C ARG A 140 -2.26 15.71 9.77
N LEU A 141 -2.08 14.38 9.69
CA LEU A 141 -0.77 13.78 9.42
C LEU A 141 -0.22 14.18 8.04
N LEU A 142 -1.08 14.26 7.04
CA LEU A 142 -0.69 14.70 5.71
C LEU A 142 -0.27 16.18 5.69
N ALA A 143 -0.98 17.03 6.42
CA ALA A 143 -0.64 18.45 6.55
C ALA A 143 0.71 18.63 7.28
N GLU A 144 0.94 17.93 8.38
CA GLU A 144 2.20 17.93 9.14
C GLU A 144 3.38 17.47 8.25
N LYS A 145 3.16 16.42 7.42
CA LYS A 145 4.17 15.94 6.48
C LYS A 145 4.53 17.00 5.43
N ILE A 146 3.53 17.64 4.81
CA ILE A 146 3.75 18.69 3.81
C ILE A 146 4.55 19.85 4.41
N GLU A 147 4.18 20.27 5.62
CA GLU A 147 4.85 21.37 6.34
C GLU A 147 6.32 21.02 6.67
N SER A 148 6.59 19.78 7.07
CA SER A 148 7.95 19.28 7.30
C SER A 148 8.78 19.30 6.02
N GLU A 149 8.23 18.81 4.91
CA GLU A 149 8.92 18.77 3.60
C GLU A 149 9.20 20.18 3.03
N GLU A 150 8.36 21.16 3.32
CA GLU A 150 8.59 22.56 2.96
C GLU A 150 9.72 23.19 3.79
N ASN A 151 9.81 22.85 5.07
CA ASN A 151 10.84 23.35 5.96
C ASN A 151 12.23 22.76 5.66
N GLU A 152 12.31 21.49 5.23
CA GLU A 152 13.58 20.85 4.83
C GLU A 152 14.17 21.42 3.51
N LYS A 153 13.34 22.06 2.69
CA LYS A 153 13.78 22.65 1.40
C LYS A 153 14.26 24.10 1.51
N ARG A 154 14.19 24.69 2.68
CA ARG A 154 14.68 26.05 2.99
C ARG A 154 16.04 26.01 3.65
#